data_45a43e257776bcb779b61ce8cbb8ad72
#
_entry.id   45a43e257776bcb779b61ce8cbb8ad72
#
_cell.length_a   1.000
_cell.length_b   1.000
_cell.length_c   1.000
_cell.angle_alpha   90.00
_cell.angle_beta   90.00
_cell.angle_gamma   90.00
#
_symmetry.space_group_name_H-M   'P 1'
#
loop_
_entity.id
_entity.type
_entity.pdbx_description
1 polymer ?
#
loop_
_entity_poly.entity_id
_entity_poly.type
_entity_poly.pdbx_seq_one_letter_code
_entity_poly.pdbx_strand_id
1 'polypeptide(L)'
;MLGYVPIYLYLYGRNQHDMLPLQQTIQFSDYSDLYDLIIPQDNLLRRINDLVDFSFIQKELIDKYCQDNGRMAESPVMMFKYLLLKTIYDISDVDVVERSRYDMSFKYFLGMTPENTDIINPSSLCKFRKLRLKDKDLLNLLIGKTVEIAIEKGIIKSRTIIVDATHTGSRSNPYSPVEILRLRSKQLRKSLYESDESVKGALPKKNADDELEHELDYTKALLDVVGSNPTLAEVPKVKERLNMLKEVLADIEDHYVTSKDEDARIGHKSEDDAFFGYKTHIAMSDERIITAATVTSGEKGDGPQLKELVEQSRQNGMVVETVVGDTAYSGKDNIILSNDEDNGFELVARLNPMISNGARKDENQFDFNKDAGMFVCPAGHMAIRKAIQGKKGQGKNQALVFFFDVDKCRVCARRHGCYKEGAKSKTYSVQIKSEEHQKQADFEKTEEFKTKAKVRYKIEAKNSELKNVLGYDRADSYGLDCMRMQGAMVIFAANIKRILRLS
;
A
#
# COMPACT_ATOMS: atom_id res chain seq x y z
N MET A 1 -37.96 -19.87 -44.05
CA MET A 1 -37.21 -20.95 -43.37
C MET A 1 -36.78 -20.44 -41.99
N LEU A 2 -37.55 -20.81 -40.97
CA LEU A 2 -37.30 -20.44 -39.59
C LEU A 2 -36.27 -21.41 -39.00
N GLY A 3 -35.10 -20.91 -38.67
CA GLY A 3 -34.07 -21.69 -38.02
C GLY A 3 -34.38 -21.92 -36.53
N TYR A 4 -34.58 -23.14 -36.14
CA TYR A 4 -34.70 -23.60 -34.76
C TYR A 4 -33.34 -23.45 -34.04
N VAL A 5 -33.29 -22.63 -33.00
CA VAL A 5 -32.24 -22.66 -31.99
C VAL A 5 -32.70 -23.62 -30.87
N PRO A 6 -31.95 -24.68 -30.51
CA PRO A 6 -32.36 -25.58 -29.46
C PRO A 6 -32.16 -24.90 -28.09
N ILE A 7 -33.26 -24.60 -27.43
CA ILE A 7 -33.27 -24.22 -26.00
C ILE A 7 -32.96 -25.47 -25.19
N TYR A 8 -31.73 -25.59 -24.68
CA TYR A 8 -31.42 -26.57 -23.65
C TYR A 8 -32.04 -26.09 -22.34
N LEU A 9 -33.25 -26.56 -22.04
CA LEU A 9 -33.84 -26.51 -20.73
C LEU A 9 -33.10 -27.51 -19.82
N TYR A 10 -32.15 -27.06 -19.04
CA TYR A 10 -31.67 -27.80 -17.90
C TYR A 10 -32.61 -27.56 -16.72
N LEU A 11 -33.58 -28.48 -16.55
CA LEU A 11 -34.37 -28.61 -15.32
C LEU A 11 -33.46 -29.24 -14.27
N TYR A 12 -32.71 -28.43 -13.53
CA TYR A 12 -32.14 -28.85 -12.26
C TYR A 12 -33.21 -28.70 -11.17
N GLY A 13 -33.56 -29.82 -10.55
CA GLY A 13 -34.43 -29.85 -9.39
C GLY A 13 -33.90 -28.92 -8.29
N ARG A 14 -34.76 -28.04 -7.79
CA ARG A 14 -34.48 -27.28 -6.58
C ARG A 14 -34.30 -28.26 -5.43
N ASN A 15 -33.09 -28.50 -5.00
CA ASN A 15 -32.83 -28.95 -3.66
C ASN A 15 -33.15 -27.81 -2.71
N GLN A 16 -34.15 -27.98 -1.86
CA GLN A 16 -34.67 -26.98 -0.90
C GLN A 16 -33.66 -26.58 0.19
N HIS A 17 -32.36 -26.93 0.06
CA HIS A 17 -31.35 -26.74 1.10
C HIS A 17 -30.15 -25.88 0.68
N ASP A 18 -30.06 -25.42 -0.56
CA ASP A 18 -28.93 -24.59 -0.95
C ASP A 18 -29.12 -23.14 -0.50
N MET A 19 -28.43 -22.75 0.58
CA MET A 19 -28.47 -21.40 1.18
C MET A 19 -27.73 -20.35 0.33
N LEU A 20 -26.98 -20.76 -0.67
CA LEU A 20 -26.32 -19.90 -1.64
C LEU A 20 -26.83 -20.26 -3.05
N PRO A 21 -27.43 -19.36 -3.82
CA PRO A 21 -27.77 -19.65 -5.21
C PRO A 21 -26.50 -19.91 -6.01
N LEU A 22 -26.32 -21.16 -6.48
CA LEU A 22 -25.16 -21.60 -7.25
C LEU A 22 -25.05 -20.94 -8.63
N GLN A 23 -26.11 -20.32 -9.11
CA GLN A 23 -26.16 -19.55 -10.36
C GLN A 23 -26.91 -18.25 -10.16
N GLN A 24 -26.51 -17.18 -10.85
CA GLN A 24 -27.37 -16.00 -10.99
C GLN A 24 -28.69 -16.44 -11.61
N THR A 25 -29.76 -16.38 -10.85
CA THR A 25 -31.09 -16.64 -11.37
C THR A 25 -31.43 -15.48 -12.30
N ILE A 26 -31.63 -15.76 -13.61
CA ILE A 26 -32.18 -14.77 -14.52
C ILE A 26 -33.60 -14.49 -14.02
N GLN A 27 -33.82 -13.28 -13.51
CA GLN A 27 -35.14 -12.82 -13.13
C GLN A 27 -35.86 -12.37 -14.41
N PHE A 28 -36.90 -13.11 -14.80
CA PHE A 28 -37.76 -12.71 -15.90
C PHE A 28 -38.71 -11.62 -15.43
N SER A 29 -38.83 -10.56 -16.17
CA SER A 29 -39.76 -9.47 -15.93
C SER A 29 -40.36 -9.01 -17.24
N ASP A 30 -41.65 -8.72 -17.24
CA ASP A 30 -42.37 -8.12 -18.40
C ASP A 30 -41.80 -6.71 -18.76
N TYR A 31 -41.04 -6.12 -17.82
CA TYR A 31 -40.45 -4.79 -18.00
C TYR A 31 -38.97 -4.82 -18.43
N SER A 32 -38.39 -6.00 -18.68
CA SER A 32 -36.95 -6.12 -19.04
C SER A 32 -36.56 -5.29 -20.25
N ASP A 33 -37.46 -5.09 -21.20
CA ASP A 33 -37.24 -4.29 -22.41
C ASP A 33 -36.95 -2.80 -22.09
N LEU A 34 -37.35 -2.31 -20.92
CA LEU A 34 -37.05 -0.96 -20.45
C LEU A 34 -35.53 -0.72 -20.34
N TYR A 35 -34.76 -1.73 -20.05
CA TYR A 35 -33.30 -1.59 -20.00
C TYR A 35 -32.72 -1.23 -21.36
N ASP A 36 -33.22 -1.88 -22.41
CA ASP A 36 -32.74 -1.60 -23.76
C ASP A 36 -33.26 -0.27 -24.30
N LEU A 37 -34.45 0.15 -23.85
CA LEU A 37 -35.01 1.44 -24.18
C LEU A 37 -34.30 2.62 -23.50
N ILE A 38 -33.94 2.46 -22.19
CA ILE A 38 -33.49 3.56 -21.33
C ILE A 38 -31.98 3.66 -21.27
N ILE A 39 -31.27 2.53 -21.25
CA ILE A 39 -29.82 2.50 -21.05
C ILE A 39 -29.13 2.37 -22.39
N PRO A 40 -28.35 3.38 -22.86
CA PRO A 40 -27.60 3.31 -24.10
C PRO A 40 -26.67 2.09 -24.19
N GLN A 41 -26.40 1.57 -25.36
CA GLN A 41 -25.53 0.41 -25.58
C GLN A 41 -24.06 0.71 -25.20
N ASP A 42 -23.63 1.96 -25.33
CA ASP A 42 -22.30 2.44 -24.93
C ASP A 42 -22.18 2.79 -23.44
N ASN A 43 -23.24 2.57 -22.65
CA ASN A 43 -23.21 2.80 -21.22
C ASN A 43 -22.09 2.00 -20.55
N LEU A 44 -21.32 2.65 -19.67
CA LEU A 44 -20.17 2.06 -19.00
C LEU A 44 -20.52 0.73 -18.29
N LEU A 45 -21.63 0.67 -17.57
CA LEU A 45 -22.02 -0.51 -16.78
C LEU A 45 -22.46 -1.68 -17.67
N ARG A 46 -23.09 -1.42 -18.84
CA ARG A 46 -23.33 -2.45 -19.84
C ARG A 46 -22.01 -3.04 -20.34
N ARG A 47 -21.13 -2.18 -20.80
CA ARG A 47 -19.82 -2.58 -21.34
C ARG A 47 -18.98 -3.35 -20.30
N ILE A 48 -19.10 -3.03 -19.01
CA ILE A 48 -18.44 -3.79 -17.93
C ILE A 48 -19.06 -5.18 -17.79
N ASN A 49 -20.40 -5.31 -17.82
CA ASN A 49 -21.08 -6.60 -17.75
C ASN A 49 -20.73 -7.50 -18.94
N ASP A 50 -20.60 -6.91 -20.14
CA ASP A 50 -20.21 -7.64 -21.36
C ASP A 50 -18.74 -8.06 -21.35
N LEU A 51 -17.88 -7.26 -20.70
CA LEU A 51 -16.44 -7.50 -20.62
C LEU A 51 -16.08 -8.56 -19.59
N VAL A 52 -16.73 -8.56 -18.43
CA VAL A 52 -16.30 -9.33 -17.25
C VAL A 52 -17.35 -10.37 -16.87
N ASP A 53 -16.97 -11.65 -16.95
CA ASP A 53 -17.71 -12.71 -16.28
C ASP A 53 -17.39 -12.69 -14.77
N PHE A 54 -18.36 -12.25 -13.98
CA PHE A 54 -18.21 -12.14 -12.51
C PHE A 54 -18.38 -13.47 -11.76
N SER A 55 -18.60 -14.59 -12.46
CA SER A 55 -18.78 -15.91 -11.83
C SER A 55 -17.58 -16.35 -10.97
N PHE A 56 -16.38 -15.83 -11.29
CA PHE A 56 -15.16 -16.10 -10.51
C PHE A 56 -15.29 -15.65 -9.04
N ILE A 57 -16.04 -14.59 -8.75
CA ILE A 57 -16.31 -14.12 -7.38
C ILE A 57 -17.08 -15.17 -6.57
N GLN A 58 -18.05 -15.82 -7.18
CA GLN A 58 -18.82 -16.87 -6.52
C GLN A 58 -17.93 -18.08 -6.22
N LYS A 59 -17.09 -18.48 -7.18
CA LYS A 59 -16.14 -19.61 -7.01
C LYS A 59 -15.16 -19.33 -5.88
N GLU A 60 -14.64 -18.10 -5.80
CA GLU A 60 -13.66 -17.69 -4.79
C GLU A 60 -14.24 -17.62 -3.37
N LEU A 61 -15.54 -17.32 -3.24
CA LEU A 61 -16.17 -17.07 -1.95
C LEU A 61 -17.06 -18.21 -1.44
N ILE A 62 -17.24 -19.28 -2.19
CA ILE A 62 -18.15 -20.37 -1.85
C ILE A 62 -17.84 -20.99 -0.47
N ASP A 63 -16.58 -21.12 -0.12
CA ASP A 63 -16.08 -21.63 1.15
C ASP A 63 -16.39 -20.74 2.36
N LYS A 64 -16.73 -19.47 2.13
CA LYS A 64 -17.10 -18.51 3.17
C LYS A 64 -18.60 -18.52 3.50
N TYR A 65 -19.39 -19.36 2.84
CA TYR A 65 -20.83 -19.47 3.04
C TYR A 65 -21.19 -20.86 3.58
N CYS A 66 -22.10 -20.87 4.57
CA CYS A 66 -22.67 -22.11 5.05
C CYS A 66 -23.73 -22.60 4.05
N GLN A 67 -23.66 -23.88 3.66
CA GLN A 67 -24.59 -24.44 2.67
C GLN A 67 -25.90 -24.95 3.30
N ASP A 68 -25.84 -25.37 4.57
CA ASP A 68 -26.90 -26.18 5.19
C ASP A 68 -27.71 -25.45 6.28
N ASN A 69 -27.28 -24.25 6.71
CA ASN A 69 -27.93 -23.59 7.85
C ASN A 69 -27.91 -22.08 7.75
N GLY A 70 -29.01 -21.43 8.10
CA GLY A 70 -29.14 -19.99 8.19
C GLY A 70 -30.19 -19.39 7.23
N ARG A 71 -30.22 -18.06 7.16
CA ARG A 71 -31.03 -17.31 6.19
C ARG A 71 -30.37 -17.35 4.81
N MET A 72 -31.15 -17.40 3.74
CA MET A 72 -30.65 -17.26 2.36
C MET A 72 -29.77 -16.02 2.25
N ALA A 73 -28.54 -16.24 1.75
CA ALA A 73 -27.57 -15.17 1.60
C ALA A 73 -27.80 -14.40 0.30
N GLU A 74 -27.47 -13.11 0.32
CA GLU A 74 -27.38 -12.31 -0.90
C GLU A 74 -26.27 -12.84 -1.81
N SER A 75 -26.48 -12.78 -3.12
CA SER A 75 -25.51 -13.25 -4.10
C SER A 75 -24.14 -12.59 -3.91
N PRO A 76 -23.04 -13.36 -3.76
CA PRO A 76 -21.69 -12.80 -3.67
C PRO A 76 -21.34 -11.91 -4.86
N VAL A 77 -21.80 -12.25 -6.05
CA VAL A 77 -21.59 -11.47 -7.28
C VAL A 77 -22.31 -10.14 -7.19
N MET A 78 -23.57 -10.11 -6.73
CA MET A 78 -24.32 -8.87 -6.55
C MET A 78 -23.64 -7.98 -5.49
N MET A 79 -23.24 -8.56 -4.36
CA MET A 79 -22.55 -7.82 -3.29
C MET A 79 -21.22 -7.23 -3.78
N PHE A 80 -20.46 -7.98 -4.56
CA PHE A 80 -19.23 -7.49 -5.18
C PHE A 80 -19.51 -6.36 -6.19
N LYS A 81 -20.53 -6.49 -7.02
CA LYS A 81 -20.96 -5.45 -7.96
C LYS A 81 -21.36 -4.15 -7.25
N TYR A 82 -22.00 -4.22 -6.07
CA TYR A 82 -22.26 -3.05 -5.23
C TYR A 82 -20.96 -2.35 -4.81
N LEU A 83 -19.94 -3.11 -4.38
CA LEU A 83 -18.64 -2.53 -4.04
C LEU A 83 -17.94 -1.93 -5.27
N LEU A 84 -18.10 -2.54 -6.43
CA LEU A 84 -17.54 -2.00 -7.67
C LEU A 84 -18.23 -0.70 -8.09
N LEU A 85 -19.57 -0.62 -7.99
CA LEU A 85 -20.33 0.62 -8.19
C LEU A 85 -19.87 1.72 -7.24
N LYS A 86 -19.75 1.40 -5.94
CA LYS A 86 -19.21 2.32 -4.93
C LYS A 86 -17.88 2.93 -5.38
N THR A 87 -16.95 2.07 -5.84
CA THR A 87 -15.61 2.49 -6.27
C THR A 87 -15.63 3.28 -7.58
N ILE A 88 -16.43 2.87 -8.57
CA ILE A 88 -16.49 3.53 -9.89
C ILE A 88 -17.02 4.97 -9.78
N TYR A 89 -17.99 5.19 -8.87
CA TYR A 89 -18.68 6.45 -8.68
C TYR A 89 -18.22 7.24 -7.45
N ASP A 90 -17.29 6.69 -6.68
CA ASP A 90 -16.74 7.27 -5.44
C ASP A 90 -17.84 7.76 -4.49
N ILE A 91 -18.77 6.85 -4.14
CA ILE A 91 -19.94 7.15 -3.29
C ILE A 91 -19.95 6.27 -2.04
N SER A 92 -20.75 6.63 -1.04
CA SER A 92 -20.86 5.86 0.20
C SER A 92 -21.64 4.54 0.03
N ASP A 93 -21.49 3.63 1.02
CA ASP A 93 -22.30 2.39 1.09
C ASP A 93 -23.80 2.68 1.11
N VAL A 94 -24.22 3.78 1.75
CA VAL A 94 -25.63 4.19 1.81
C VAL A 94 -26.09 4.68 0.45
N ASP A 95 -25.31 5.57 -0.17
CA ASP A 95 -25.69 6.18 -1.45
C ASP A 95 -25.75 5.15 -2.59
N VAL A 96 -24.81 4.18 -2.65
CA VAL A 96 -24.84 3.16 -3.69
C VAL A 96 -26.07 2.27 -3.57
N VAL A 97 -26.46 1.93 -2.33
CA VAL A 97 -27.66 1.10 -2.09
C VAL A 97 -28.94 1.89 -2.41
N GLU A 98 -29.07 3.12 -1.89
CA GLU A 98 -30.25 3.95 -2.18
C GLU A 98 -30.39 4.25 -3.69
N ARG A 99 -29.26 4.56 -4.35
CA ARG A 99 -29.26 4.82 -5.79
C ARG A 99 -29.68 3.60 -6.60
N SER A 100 -29.38 2.38 -6.17
CA SER A 100 -29.81 1.15 -6.83
C SER A 100 -31.33 0.94 -6.82
N ARG A 101 -32.07 1.68 -6.00
CA ARG A 101 -33.55 1.62 -5.95
C ARG A 101 -34.19 2.23 -7.21
N TYR A 102 -33.59 3.25 -7.80
CA TYR A 102 -34.20 4.03 -8.89
C TYR A 102 -33.32 4.20 -10.14
N ASP A 103 -31.99 4.02 -10.04
CA ASP A 103 -31.09 4.12 -11.18
C ASP A 103 -31.15 2.84 -12.02
N MET A 104 -31.69 2.95 -13.22
CA MET A 104 -31.88 1.82 -14.14
C MET A 104 -30.55 1.17 -14.53
N SER A 105 -29.48 1.96 -14.68
CA SER A 105 -28.16 1.42 -15.00
C SER A 105 -27.55 0.63 -13.85
N PHE A 106 -27.80 1.04 -12.61
CA PHE A 106 -27.38 0.29 -11.41
C PHE A 106 -28.17 -1.01 -11.29
N LYS A 107 -29.51 -0.97 -11.46
CA LYS A 107 -30.35 -2.17 -11.45
C LYS A 107 -29.90 -3.18 -12.50
N TYR A 108 -29.69 -2.74 -13.72
CA TYR A 108 -29.18 -3.57 -14.81
C TYR A 108 -27.84 -4.23 -14.44
N PHE A 109 -26.89 -3.45 -13.95
CA PHE A 109 -25.58 -3.94 -13.58
C PHE A 109 -25.62 -4.96 -12.43
N LEU A 110 -26.50 -4.76 -11.45
CA LEU A 110 -26.71 -5.65 -10.33
C LEU A 110 -27.49 -6.93 -10.69
N GLY A 111 -28.12 -6.99 -11.86
CA GLY A 111 -28.97 -8.09 -12.29
C GLY A 111 -30.35 -8.09 -11.62
N MET A 112 -30.82 -6.92 -11.19
CA MET A 112 -32.19 -6.71 -10.67
C MET A 112 -33.17 -6.55 -11.83
N THR A 113 -34.48 -6.69 -11.57
CA THR A 113 -35.51 -6.33 -12.54
C THR A 113 -35.84 -4.84 -12.43
N PRO A 114 -36.35 -4.19 -13.53
CA PRO A 114 -36.62 -2.75 -13.55
C PRO A 114 -37.54 -2.27 -12.43
N GLU A 115 -38.58 -3.04 -12.14
CA GLU A 115 -39.61 -2.77 -11.11
C GLU A 115 -39.17 -3.12 -9.69
N ASN A 116 -38.07 -3.88 -9.54
CA ASN A 116 -37.61 -4.30 -8.21
C ASN A 116 -37.15 -3.09 -7.40
N THR A 117 -37.75 -2.89 -6.22
CA THR A 117 -37.40 -1.85 -5.25
C THR A 117 -36.84 -2.42 -3.95
N ASP A 118 -36.76 -3.76 -3.84
CA ASP A 118 -36.14 -4.42 -2.69
C ASP A 118 -34.64 -4.34 -2.83
N ILE A 119 -34.06 -3.57 -1.94
CA ILE A 119 -32.61 -3.33 -1.89
C ILE A 119 -32.03 -3.91 -0.60
N ILE A 120 -30.75 -4.22 -0.64
CA ILE A 120 -30.03 -4.69 0.55
C ILE A 120 -29.93 -3.59 1.62
N ASN A 121 -29.71 -3.98 2.86
CA ASN A 121 -29.33 -3.01 3.88
C ASN A 121 -27.87 -2.56 3.67
N PRO A 122 -27.54 -1.25 3.71
CA PRO A 122 -26.18 -0.77 3.54
C PRO A 122 -25.14 -1.44 4.47
N SER A 123 -25.57 -1.81 5.69
CA SER A 123 -24.71 -2.54 6.63
C SER A 123 -24.29 -3.93 6.12
N SER A 124 -25.01 -4.50 5.16
CA SER A 124 -24.66 -5.78 4.52
C SER A 124 -23.36 -5.69 3.75
N LEU A 125 -23.05 -4.54 3.14
CA LEU A 125 -21.76 -4.31 2.46
C LEU A 125 -20.59 -4.31 3.44
N CYS A 126 -20.77 -3.70 4.61
CA CYS A 126 -19.77 -3.75 5.68
C CYS A 126 -19.55 -5.19 6.18
N LYS A 127 -20.64 -5.95 6.39
CA LYS A 127 -20.56 -7.37 6.78
C LYS A 127 -19.90 -8.22 5.70
N PHE A 128 -20.22 -7.99 4.44
CA PHE A 128 -19.64 -8.70 3.30
C PHE A 128 -18.11 -8.50 3.25
N ARG A 129 -17.62 -7.26 3.37
CA ARG A 129 -16.18 -6.99 3.46
C ARG A 129 -15.52 -7.71 4.65
N LYS A 130 -16.11 -7.61 5.84
CA LYS A 130 -15.54 -8.17 7.08
C LYS A 130 -15.57 -9.70 7.17
N LEU A 131 -16.63 -10.33 6.65
CA LEU A 131 -16.88 -11.75 6.87
C LEU A 131 -16.60 -12.63 5.66
N ARG A 132 -16.67 -12.07 4.44
CA ARG A 132 -16.52 -12.84 3.21
C ARG A 132 -15.23 -12.53 2.46
N LEU A 133 -14.84 -11.27 2.40
CA LEU A 133 -13.62 -10.86 1.69
C LEU A 133 -12.37 -10.86 2.57
N LYS A 134 -12.53 -10.85 3.90
CA LYS A 134 -11.40 -10.95 4.82
C LYS A 134 -10.63 -12.27 4.59
N ASP A 135 -9.32 -12.21 4.72
CA ASP A 135 -8.39 -13.35 4.54
C ASP A 135 -8.36 -13.95 3.10
N LYS A 136 -8.90 -13.22 2.12
CA LYS A 136 -8.75 -13.54 0.69
C LYS A 136 -7.72 -12.58 0.06
N ASP A 137 -6.87 -13.10 -0.80
CA ASP A 137 -5.94 -12.28 -1.59
C ASP A 137 -6.69 -11.63 -2.78
N LEU A 138 -7.63 -10.76 -2.41
CA LEU A 138 -8.49 -10.10 -3.38
C LEU A 138 -7.67 -9.20 -4.34
N LEU A 139 -6.55 -8.64 -3.87
CA LEU A 139 -5.73 -7.74 -4.66
C LEU A 139 -5.14 -8.49 -5.86
N ASN A 140 -4.44 -9.60 -5.64
CA ASN A 140 -3.86 -10.40 -6.72
C ASN A 140 -4.93 -11.06 -7.59
N LEU A 141 -6.03 -11.57 -7.00
CA LEU A 141 -7.14 -12.15 -7.75
C LEU A 141 -7.73 -11.18 -8.78
N LEU A 142 -8.03 -9.95 -8.36
CA LEU A 142 -8.67 -8.95 -9.24
C LEU A 142 -7.70 -8.40 -10.28
N ILE A 143 -6.44 -8.20 -9.92
CA ILE A 143 -5.41 -7.80 -10.89
C ILE A 143 -5.22 -8.92 -11.92
N GLY A 144 -5.03 -10.16 -11.47
CA GLY A 144 -4.86 -11.31 -12.35
C GLY A 144 -6.01 -11.44 -13.34
N LYS A 145 -7.26 -11.31 -12.87
CA LYS A 145 -8.43 -11.37 -13.77
C LYS A 145 -8.47 -10.26 -14.83
N THR A 146 -8.07 -9.04 -14.48
CA THR A 146 -8.01 -7.95 -15.48
C THR A 146 -6.86 -8.11 -16.47
N VAL A 147 -5.71 -8.64 -16.01
CA VAL A 147 -4.57 -8.93 -16.90
C VAL A 147 -4.91 -10.05 -17.87
N GLU A 148 -5.55 -11.14 -17.38
CA GLU A 148 -6.08 -12.23 -18.22
C GLU A 148 -6.96 -11.67 -19.35
N ILE A 149 -7.98 -10.89 -19.02
CA ILE A 149 -8.88 -10.26 -19.99
C ILE A 149 -8.10 -9.39 -21.00
N ALA A 150 -7.12 -8.61 -20.52
CA ALA A 150 -6.34 -7.74 -21.38
C ALA A 150 -5.41 -8.52 -22.34
N ILE A 151 -4.89 -9.66 -21.91
CA ILE A 151 -4.09 -10.56 -22.74
C ILE A 151 -4.98 -11.26 -23.78
N GLU A 152 -6.12 -11.84 -23.36
CA GLU A 152 -7.07 -12.50 -24.25
C GLU A 152 -7.58 -11.58 -25.37
N LYS A 153 -7.79 -10.31 -25.06
CA LYS A 153 -8.17 -9.28 -26.04
C LYS A 153 -7.00 -8.74 -26.87
N GLY A 154 -5.78 -9.21 -26.64
CA GLY A 154 -4.58 -8.74 -27.34
C GLY A 154 -4.24 -7.28 -27.07
N ILE A 155 -4.66 -6.73 -25.92
CA ILE A 155 -4.40 -5.35 -25.51
C ILE A 155 -2.98 -5.21 -25.00
N ILE A 156 -2.53 -6.11 -24.11
CA ILE A 156 -1.15 -6.14 -23.61
C ILE A 156 -0.27 -6.76 -24.71
N LYS A 157 0.63 -5.94 -25.25
CA LYS A 157 1.59 -6.34 -26.30
C LYS A 157 3.03 -6.10 -25.87
N SER A 158 3.24 -5.13 -24.95
CA SER A 158 4.57 -4.80 -24.45
C SER A 158 5.09 -5.87 -23.49
N ARG A 159 6.41 -5.94 -23.38
CA ARG A 159 7.13 -6.76 -22.39
C ARG A 159 7.80 -5.88 -21.34
N THR A 160 7.34 -4.65 -21.26
CA THR A 160 7.84 -3.63 -20.33
C THR A 160 6.84 -3.40 -19.23
N ILE A 161 7.32 -3.40 -18.00
CA ILE A 161 6.55 -2.88 -16.86
C ILE A 161 7.20 -1.59 -16.34
N ILE A 162 6.36 -0.67 -15.89
CA ILE A 162 6.74 0.58 -15.25
C ILE A 162 6.35 0.45 -13.79
N VAL A 163 7.30 0.70 -12.89
CA VAL A 163 7.09 0.55 -11.43
C VAL A 163 7.17 1.90 -10.73
N ASP A 164 6.31 2.10 -9.76
CA ASP A 164 6.27 3.30 -8.92
C ASP A 164 5.44 3.02 -7.66
N ALA A 165 5.46 3.94 -6.71
CA ALA A 165 4.61 3.88 -5.53
C ALA A 165 3.69 5.10 -5.45
N THR A 166 2.44 4.86 -5.07
CA THR A 166 1.50 5.91 -4.72
C THR A 166 1.18 5.85 -3.23
N HIS A 167 0.97 7.00 -2.60
CA HIS A 167 0.65 7.09 -1.18
C HIS A 167 -0.83 7.43 -0.98
N THR A 168 -1.41 6.85 0.07
CA THR A 168 -2.80 7.05 0.49
C THR A 168 -2.79 7.50 1.95
N GLY A 169 -3.41 8.66 2.24
CA GLY A 169 -3.53 9.17 3.61
C GLY A 169 -4.42 8.29 4.47
N SER A 170 -4.04 8.05 5.72
CA SER A 170 -4.92 7.36 6.67
C SER A 170 -6.20 8.18 6.94
N ARG A 171 -7.26 7.48 7.30
CA ARG A 171 -8.53 8.12 7.70
C ARG A 171 -8.43 8.88 9.01
N SER A 172 -7.50 8.51 9.88
CA SER A 172 -7.26 9.18 11.15
C SER A 172 -5.95 9.95 11.16
N ASN A 173 -5.92 11.02 11.93
CA ASN A 173 -4.68 11.70 12.25
C ASN A 173 -3.90 10.91 13.32
N PRO A 174 -2.58 11.07 13.37
CA PRO A 174 -1.79 10.60 14.49
C PRO A 174 -2.32 11.19 15.80
N TYR A 175 -2.26 10.44 16.88
CA TYR A 175 -2.45 10.99 18.21
C TYR A 175 -1.24 11.83 18.59
N SER A 176 -1.46 12.92 19.32
CA SER A 176 -0.37 13.53 20.06
C SER A 176 0.12 12.57 21.16
N PRO A 177 1.37 12.66 21.59
CA PRO A 177 1.90 11.85 22.69
C PRO A 177 1.04 11.91 23.94
N VAL A 178 0.54 13.08 24.31
CA VAL A 178 -0.36 13.28 25.47
C VAL A 178 -1.70 12.57 25.28
N GLU A 179 -2.31 12.72 24.09
CA GLU A 179 -3.61 12.08 23.78
C GLU A 179 -3.55 10.55 23.89
N ILE A 180 -2.51 9.92 23.34
CA ILE A 180 -2.39 8.45 23.36
C ILE A 180 -2.10 7.93 24.78
N LEU A 181 -1.26 8.60 25.54
CA LEU A 181 -1.00 8.24 26.96
C LEU A 181 -2.30 8.30 27.77
N ARG A 182 -3.06 9.39 27.63
CA ARG A 182 -4.38 9.54 28.29
C ARG A 182 -5.37 8.47 27.88
N LEU A 183 -5.42 8.14 26.60
CA LEU A 183 -6.31 7.09 26.09
C LEU A 183 -5.97 5.74 26.73
N ARG A 184 -4.70 5.33 26.69
CA ARG A 184 -4.25 4.03 27.24
C ARG A 184 -4.34 3.97 28.77
N SER A 185 -3.96 5.05 29.45
CA SER A 185 -4.14 5.17 30.91
C SER A 185 -5.62 5.06 31.33
N LYS A 186 -6.55 5.68 30.58
CA LYS A 186 -7.98 5.54 30.81
C LYS A 186 -8.47 4.12 30.62
N GLN A 187 -7.99 3.41 29.59
CA GLN A 187 -8.34 2.02 29.33
C GLN A 187 -7.84 1.09 30.44
N LEU A 188 -6.58 1.28 30.90
CA LEU A 188 -6.03 0.53 32.03
C LEU A 188 -6.84 0.78 33.32
N ARG A 189 -7.11 2.03 33.65
CA ARG A 189 -7.93 2.36 34.86
C ARG A 189 -9.32 1.75 34.77
N LYS A 190 -9.95 1.72 33.60
CA LYS A 190 -11.25 1.08 33.41
C LYS A 190 -11.18 -0.42 33.72
N SER A 191 -10.16 -1.13 33.20
CA SER A 191 -10.01 -2.56 33.48
C SER A 191 -9.68 -2.86 34.96
N LEU A 192 -8.93 -1.97 35.64
CA LEU A 192 -8.70 -2.07 37.09
C LEU A 192 -10.00 -1.93 37.88
N TYR A 193 -10.83 -0.93 37.57
CA TYR A 193 -12.11 -0.71 38.27
C TYR A 193 -13.12 -1.84 38.03
N GLU A 194 -13.09 -2.45 36.85
CA GLU A 194 -13.92 -3.64 36.55
C GLU A 194 -13.43 -4.87 37.35
N SER A 195 -12.15 -4.94 37.71
CA SER A 195 -11.56 -6.05 38.46
C SER A 195 -11.66 -5.84 39.99
N ASP A 196 -11.39 -4.64 40.47
CA ASP A 196 -11.46 -4.26 41.86
C ASP A 196 -11.69 -2.75 42.03
N GLU A 197 -12.86 -2.37 42.50
CA GLU A 197 -13.23 -0.95 42.66
C GLU A 197 -12.48 -0.25 43.78
N SER A 198 -11.98 -1.02 44.78
CA SER A 198 -11.25 -0.46 45.93
C SER A 198 -9.90 0.19 45.55
N VAL A 199 -9.36 -0.17 44.39
CA VAL A 199 -8.09 0.34 43.88
C VAL A 199 -8.12 1.84 43.55
N LYS A 200 -9.30 2.44 43.44
CA LYS A 200 -9.44 3.87 43.09
C LYS A 200 -8.64 4.82 43.97
N GLY A 201 -8.55 4.51 45.27
CA GLY A 201 -7.85 5.33 46.23
C GLY A 201 -6.31 5.24 46.19
N ALA A 202 -5.79 4.15 45.62
CA ALA A 202 -4.35 3.90 45.49
C ALA A 202 -3.73 4.42 44.21
N LEU A 203 -4.55 4.73 43.20
CA LEU A 203 -4.06 5.18 41.90
C LEU A 203 -3.64 6.67 41.92
N PRO A 204 -2.58 7.06 41.18
CA PRO A 204 -2.12 8.44 41.10
C PRO A 204 -3.23 9.37 40.57
N LYS A 205 -3.20 10.63 40.98
CA LYS A 205 -4.11 11.66 40.45
C LYS A 205 -3.80 11.87 38.99
N LYS A 206 -4.86 12.01 38.15
CA LYS A 206 -4.72 12.30 36.73
C LYS A 206 -4.07 13.68 36.55
N ASN A 207 -3.23 13.77 35.54
CA ASN A 207 -2.71 15.05 35.09
C ASN A 207 -3.84 15.94 34.51
N ALA A 208 -3.83 17.23 34.80
CA ALA A 208 -4.86 18.19 34.41
C ALA A 208 -4.45 19.12 33.26
N ASP A 209 -3.15 19.26 32.99
CA ASP A 209 -2.60 20.07 31.91
C ASP A 209 -2.19 19.23 30.70
N ASP A 210 -1.81 19.89 29.59
CA ASP A 210 -1.43 19.23 28.33
C ASP A 210 0.09 19.11 28.14
N GLU A 211 0.86 19.25 29.24
CA GLU A 211 2.31 19.11 29.22
C GLU A 211 2.72 17.62 29.15
N LEU A 212 3.54 17.29 28.14
CA LEU A 212 3.96 15.91 27.91
C LEU A 212 4.74 15.33 29.09
N GLU A 213 5.62 16.11 29.70
CA GLU A 213 6.46 15.68 30.83
C GLU A 213 5.60 15.26 32.04
N HIS A 214 4.58 16.02 32.36
CA HIS A 214 3.65 15.69 33.45
C HIS A 214 2.79 14.46 33.13
N GLU A 215 2.42 14.24 31.87
CA GLU A 215 1.68 13.05 31.47
C GLU A 215 2.57 11.79 31.47
N LEU A 216 3.86 11.92 31.13
CA LEU A 216 4.85 10.84 31.26
C LEU A 216 5.05 10.44 32.72
N ASP A 217 5.22 11.41 33.62
CA ASP A 217 5.37 11.17 35.07
C ASP A 217 4.14 10.48 35.67
N TYR A 218 2.95 10.98 35.31
CA TYR A 218 1.69 10.33 35.69
C TYR A 218 1.59 8.89 35.18
N THR A 219 1.98 8.65 33.93
CA THR A 219 1.92 7.31 33.32
C THR A 219 2.89 6.35 33.99
N LYS A 220 4.12 6.78 34.26
CA LYS A 220 5.13 5.99 35.01
C LYS A 220 4.63 5.65 36.40
N ALA A 221 4.10 6.62 37.13
CA ALA A 221 3.53 6.38 38.46
C ALA A 221 2.34 5.39 38.42
N LEU A 222 1.49 5.46 37.40
CA LEU A 222 0.40 4.50 37.23
C LEU A 222 0.91 3.08 36.97
N LEU A 223 1.92 2.92 36.12
CA LEU A 223 2.55 1.63 35.83
C LEU A 223 3.20 1.03 37.05
N ASP A 224 3.87 1.83 37.87
CA ASP A 224 4.54 1.40 39.11
C ASP A 224 3.53 0.90 40.16
N VAL A 225 2.44 1.64 40.38
CA VAL A 225 1.38 1.25 41.30
C VAL A 225 0.72 -0.07 40.88
N VAL A 226 0.41 -0.23 39.60
CA VAL A 226 -0.23 -1.46 39.07
C VAL A 226 0.77 -2.62 39.08
N GLY A 227 2.03 -2.38 38.68
CA GLY A 227 3.10 -3.37 38.67
C GLY A 227 3.48 -3.89 40.05
N SER A 228 3.33 -3.06 41.08
CA SER A 228 3.59 -3.43 42.51
C SER A 228 2.48 -4.30 43.11
N ASN A 229 1.35 -4.52 42.41
CA ASN A 229 0.28 -5.39 42.87
C ASN A 229 0.15 -6.62 41.92
N PRO A 230 0.84 -7.74 42.19
CA PRO A 230 0.86 -8.91 41.36
C PRO A 230 -0.54 -9.51 41.13
N THR A 231 -1.43 -9.44 42.09
CA THR A 231 -2.78 -9.98 42.01
C THR A 231 -3.61 -9.28 40.94
N LEU A 232 -3.46 -7.96 40.82
CA LEU A 232 -4.16 -7.16 39.82
C LEU A 232 -3.45 -7.21 38.43
N ALA A 233 -2.11 -7.17 38.46
CA ALA A 233 -1.32 -7.18 37.23
C ALA A 233 -1.48 -8.48 36.40
N GLU A 234 -1.77 -9.61 37.08
CA GLU A 234 -1.97 -10.91 36.40
C GLU A 234 -3.40 -11.14 35.94
N VAL A 235 -4.36 -10.27 36.26
CA VAL A 235 -5.72 -10.35 35.67
C VAL A 235 -5.61 -10.17 34.14
N PRO A 236 -6.07 -11.11 33.31
CA PRO A 236 -5.78 -11.11 31.87
C PRO A 236 -6.06 -9.78 31.17
N LYS A 237 -7.21 -9.16 31.46
CA LYS A 237 -7.61 -7.87 30.86
C LYS A 237 -6.74 -6.70 31.37
N VAL A 238 -6.34 -6.72 32.61
CA VAL A 238 -5.43 -5.72 33.21
C VAL A 238 -4.04 -5.87 32.62
N LYS A 239 -3.52 -7.09 32.53
CA LYS A 239 -2.21 -7.43 31.96
C LYS A 239 -2.12 -6.97 30.50
N GLU A 240 -3.14 -7.23 29.70
CA GLU A 240 -3.22 -6.75 28.30
C GLU A 240 -3.09 -5.21 28.24
N ARG A 241 -3.90 -4.50 29.02
CA ARG A 241 -3.90 -3.02 29.04
C ARG A 241 -2.63 -2.42 29.62
N LEU A 242 -2.03 -3.10 30.60
CA LEU A 242 -0.75 -2.73 31.18
C LEU A 242 0.38 -2.82 30.14
N ASN A 243 0.43 -3.91 29.38
CA ASN A 243 1.43 -4.09 28.33
C ASN A 243 1.24 -3.05 27.20
N MET A 244 0.00 -2.81 26.76
CA MET A 244 -0.29 -1.76 25.77
C MET A 244 0.17 -0.36 26.22
N LEU A 245 0.04 -0.03 27.51
CA LEU A 245 0.50 1.27 28.01
C LEU A 245 2.03 1.34 28.09
N LYS A 246 2.70 0.23 28.44
CA LYS A 246 4.17 0.12 28.43
C LYS A 246 4.74 0.27 27.02
N GLU A 247 4.11 -0.38 26.03
CA GLU A 247 4.50 -0.25 24.62
C GLU A 247 4.39 1.20 24.13
N VAL A 248 3.25 1.85 24.39
CA VAL A 248 3.06 3.26 24.00
C VAL A 248 4.06 4.18 24.70
N LEU A 249 4.40 3.92 25.95
CA LEU A 249 5.41 4.72 26.65
C LEU A 249 6.78 4.58 25.99
N ALA A 250 7.18 3.34 25.63
CA ALA A 250 8.42 3.08 24.92
C ALA A 250 8.40 3.72 23.51
N ASP A 251 7.29 3.59 22.77
CA ASP A 251 7.12 4.21 21.46
C ASP A 251 7.31 5.74 21.50
N ILE A 252 6.79 6.41 22.53
CA ILE A 252 6.96 7.85 22.70
C ILE A 252 8.41 8.21 23.04
N GLU A 253 9.06 7.44 23.92
CA GLU A 253 10.48 7.63 24.23
C GLU A 253 11.37 7.40 23.00
N ASP A 254 10.98 6.50 22.08
CA ASP A 254 11.64 6.24 20.81
C ASP A 254 11.14 7.16 19.65
N HIS A 255 10.28 8.13 19.96
CA HIS A 255 9.69 9.09 18.99
C HIS A 255 8.81 8.46 17.90
N TYR A 256 8.19 7.33 18.15
CA TYR A 256 7.19 6.73 17.26
C TYR A 256 5.83 7.41 17.38
N VAL A 257 5.12 7.48 16.24
CA VAL A 257 3.78 8.08 16.16
C VAL A 257 2.72 6.99 16.17
N THR A 258 1.74 7.12 17.06
CA THR A 258 0.60 6.21 17.18
C THR A 258 -0.70 6.86 16.74
N SER A 259 -1.68 6.05 16.29
CA SER A 259 -3.02 6.52 15.91
C SER A 259 -4.08 5.43 16.13
N LYS A 260 -5.34 5.74 15.81
CA LYS A 260 -6.41 4.72 15.73
C LYS A 260 -6.14 3.67 14.66
N ASP A 261 -5.37 4.04 13.67
CA ASP A 261 -4.94 3.20 12.56
C ASP A 261 -3.55 2.66 12.89
N GLU A 262 -3.51 1.49 13.50
CA GLU A 262 -2.28 0.88 14.04
C GLU A 262 -1.30 0.44 12.94
N ASP A 263 -1.76 0.28 11.70
CA ASP A 263 -0.94 -0.10 10.55
C ASP A 263 -0.43 1.10 9.75
N ALA A 264 -1.03 2.29 9.93
CA ALA A 264 -0.57 3.49 9.24
C ALA A 264 0.73 4.00 9.85
N ARG A 265 1.64 4.51 9.00
CA ARG A 265 2.93 5.06 9.41
C ARG A 265 3.22 6.34 8.65
N ILE A 266 4.14 7.14 9.21
CA ILE A 266 4.67 8.31 8.52
C ILE A 266 5.58 7.85 7.39
N GLY A 267 5.27 8.30 6.19
CA GLY A 267 6.13 8.18 5.01
C GLY A 267 6.51 9.56 4.50
N HIS A 268 7.59 9.63 3.73
CA HIS A 268 8.07 10.87 3.14
C HIS A 268 7.92 10.81 1.61
N LYS A 269 7.39 11.90 1.03
CA LYS A 269 7.34 12.11 -0.42
C LYS A 269 8.58 12.86 -0.90
N SER A 270 9.08 13.78 -0.06
CA SER A 270 10.30 14.55 -0.25
C SER A 270 10.94 14.81 1.11
N GLU A 271 12.03 15.58 1.14
CA GLU A 271 12.70 15.98 2.36
C GLU A 271 11.76 16.77 3.31
N ASP A 272 10.87 17.60 2.74
CA ASP A 272 9.99 18.50 3.47
C ASP A 272 8.49 18.08 3.45
N ASP A 273 8.12 17.06 2.68
CA ASP A 273 6.72 16.61 2.55
C ASP A 273 6.54 15.18 3.07
N ALA A 274 5.85 15.06 4.20
CA ALA A 274 5.51 13.80 4.83
C ALA A 274 3.99 13.54 4.78
N PHE A 275 3.61 12.27 4.82
CA PHE A 275 2.21 11.86 4.96
C PHE A 275 2.09 10.78 6.03
N PHE A 276 0.93 10.67 6.64
CA PHE A 276 0.60 9.57 7.54
C PHE A 276 -0.40 8.63 6.86
N GLY A 277 -0.01 7.38 6.63
CA GLY A 277 -0.86 6.44 5.90
C GLY A 277 -0.12 5.23 5.34
N TYR A 278 -0.41 4.94 4.08
CA TYR A 278 -0.01 3.73 3.37
C TYR A 278 0.66 4.05 2.04
N LYS A 279 1.44 3.10 1.54
CA LYS A 279 1.95 3.09 0.18
C LYS A 279 1.38 1.91 -0.60
N THR A 280 1.07 2.14 -1.85
CA THR A 280 0.74 1.09 -2.81
C THR A 280 1.79 1.13 -3.91
N HIS A 281 2.62 0.10 -3.94
CA HIS A 281 3.62 -0.13 -4.96
C HIS A 281 2.93 -0.83 -6.13
N ILE A 282 3.07 -0.31 -7.33
CA ILE A 282 2.40 -0.83 -8.53
C ILE A 282 3.40 -1.13 -9.64
N ALA A 283 3.13 -2.18 -10.38
CA ALA A 283 3.71 -2.45 -11.68
C ALA A 283 2.63 -2.33 -12.75
N MET A 284 2.92 -1.66 -13.84
CA MET A 284 1.97 -1.32 -14.88
C MET A 284 2.59 -1.56 -16.26
N SER A 285 1.87 -2.21 -17.18
CA SER A 285 2.32 -2.36 -18.56
C SER A 285 2.38 -1.02 -19.31
N ASP A 286 3.06 -0.99 -20.44
CA ASP A 286 3.15 0.21 -21.29
C ASP A 286 1.77 0.68 -21.80
N GLU A 287 0.80 -0.24 -21.94
CA GLU A 287 -0.59 0.02 -22.27
C GLU A 287 -1.40 0.59 -21.10
N ARG A 288 -0.76 0.79 -19.94
CA ARG A 288 -1.34 1.35 -18.72
C ARG A 288 -2.35 0.43 -18.03
N ILE A 289 -2.12 -0.88 -18.08
CA ILE A 289 -2.80 -1.88 -17.28
C ILE A 289 -1.90 -2.23 -16.09
N ILE A 290 -2.41 -2.12 -14.85
CA ILE A 290 -1.67 -2.51 -13.65
C ILE A 290 -1.61 -4.04 -13.61
N THR A 291 -0.40 -4.57 -13.56
CA THR A 291 -0.11 -6.02 -13.65
C THR A 291 0.23 -6.65 -12.30
N ALA A 292 0.65 -5.83 -11.34
CA ALA A 292 0.90 -6.24 -9.96
C ALA A 292 0.77 -5.05 -9.01
N ALA A 293 0.45 -5.32 -7.74
CA ALA A 293 0.47 -4.30 -6.70
C ALA A 293 0.71 -4.91 -5.32
N THR A 294 1.45 -4.18 -4.47
CA THR A 294 1.66 -4.51 -3.06
C THR A 294 1.33 -3.30 -2.20
N VAL A 295 0.53 -3.50 -1.15
CA VAL A 295 0.15 -2.44 -0.21
C VAL A 295 0.94 -2.59 1.08
N THR A 296 1.62 -1.52 1.49
CA THR A 296 2.45 -1.47 2.70
C THR A 296 2.09 -0.26 3.57
N SER A 297 2.59 -0.24 4.80
CA SER A 297 2.60 0.98 5.61
C SER A 297 3.51 2.05 5.01
N GLY A 298 3.26 3.32 5.37
CA GLY A 298 3.85 4.49 4.70
C GLY A 298 5.38 4.61 4.72
N GLU A 299 6.04 4.05 5.74
CA GLU A 299 7.50 4.12 5.92
C GLU A 299 8.28 3.14 5.03
N LYS A 300 7.62 2.16 4.42
CA LYS A 300 8.32 1.14 3.62
C LYS A 300 8.94 1.74 2.36
N GLY A 301 10.18 1.34 2.09
CA GLY A 301 10.91 1.74 0.87
C GLY A 301 10.36 1.05 -0.37
N ASP A 302 10.48 1.74 -1.51
CA ASP A 302 9.95 1.27 -2.80
C ASP A 302 10.85 0.19 -3.43
N GLY A 303 12.17 0.38 -3.36
CA GLY A 303 13.14 -0.54 -3.95
C GLY A 303 12.98 -2.01 -3.55
N PRO A 304 12.83 -2.34 -2.26
CA PRO A 304 12.64 -3.72 -1.81
C PRO A 304 11.40 -4.43 -2.36
N GLN A 305 10.41 -3.68 -2.86
CA GLN A 305 9.17 -4.26 -3.40
C GLN A 305 9.32 -4.72 -4.87
N LEU A 306 10.41 -4.37 -5.55
CA LEU A 306 10.60 -4.66 -6.97
C LEU A 306 10.48 -6.14 -7.29
N LYS A 307 11.14 -6.99 -6.49
CA LYS A 307 11.13 -8.45 -6.71
C LYS A 307 9.70 -8.99 -6.73
N GLU A 308 8.91 -8.64 -5.72
CA GLU A 308 7.53 -9.09 -5.59
C GLU A 308 6.66 -8.59 -6.76
N LEU A 309 6.80 -7.32 -7.16
CA LEU A 309 6.06 -6.75 -8.28
C LEU A 309 6.36 -7.45 -9.62
N VAL A 310 7.63 -7.81 -9.87
CA VAL A 310 8.05 -8.54 -11.08
C VAL A 310 7.47 -9.97 -11.05
N GLU A 311 7.61 -10.67 -9.92
CA GLU A 311 7.11 -12.03 -9.76
C GLU A 311 5.59 -12.12 -9.91
N GLN A 312 4.85 -11.23 -9.27
CA GLN A 312 3.38 -11.15 -9.39
C GLN A 312 2.95 -10.79 -10.82
N SER A 313 3.62 -9.85 -11.49
CA SER A 313 3.32 -9.52 -12.89
C SER A 313 3.48 -10.74 -13.80
N ARG A 314 4.54 -11.54 -13.60
CA ARG A 314 4.77 -12.79 -14.33
C ARG A 314 3.71 -13.85 -14.02
N GLN A 315 3.35 -14.02 -12.75
CA GLN A 315 2.28 -14.94 -12.31
C GLN A 315 0.93 -14.57 -12.94
N ASN A 316 0.67 -13.30 -13.14
CA ASN A 316 -0.52 -12.80 -13.83
C ASN A 316 -0.44 -12.90 -15.36
N GLY A 317 0.61 -13.54 -15.91
CA GLY A 317 0.76 -13.83 -17.33
C GLY A 317 1.54 -12.79 -18.13
N MET A 318 2.11 -11.75 -17.48
CA MET A 318 2.94 -10.76 -18.15
C MET A 318 4.33 -11.32 -18.46
N VAL A 319 4.81 -11.16 -19.69
CA VAL A 319 6.22 -11.37 -20.02
C VAL A 319 6.99 -10.11 -19.66
N VAL A 320 7.92 -10.19 -18.69
CA VAL A 320 8.70 -9.05 -18.21
C VAL A 320 10.13 -9.15 -18.69
N GLU A 321 10.50 -8.33 -19.68
CA GLU A 321 11.86 -8.19 -20.21
C GLU A 321 12.51 -6.86 -19.80
N THR A 322 11.72 -5.81 -19.61
CA THR A 322 12.22 -4.47 -19.20
C THR A 322 11.40 -3.96 -18.02
N VAL A 323 12.09 -3.42 -17.03
CA VAL A 323 11.49 -2.75 -15.88
C VAL A 323 11.95 -1.30 -15.83
N VAL A 324 11.02 -0.35 -15.87
CA VAL A 324 11.30 1.09 -15.80
C VAL A 324 10.87 1.62 -14.44
N GLY A 325 11.78 2.21 -13.70
CA GLY A 325 11.49 2.78 -12.37
C GLY A 325 12.24 4.08 -12.11
N ASP A 326 12.00 4.66 -10.93
CA ASP A 326 12.76 5.81 -10.46
C ASP A 326 14.08 5.39 -9.77
N THR A 327 14.78 6.35 -9.18
CA THR A 327 16.04 6.12 -8.49
C THR A 327 15.94 5.22 -7.25
N ALA A 328 14.75 5.06 -6.67
CA ALA A 328 14.54 4.18 -5.51
C ALA A 328 14.74 2.71 -5.87
N TYR A 329 14.52 2.34 -7.13
CA TYR A 329 14.66 0.97 -7.62
C TYR A 329 16.11 0.61 -8.05
N SER A 330 17.05 1.57 -8.07
CA SER A 330 18.44 1.34 -8.47
C SER A 330 19.34 0.78 -7.35
N GLY A 331 18.76 0.24 -6.30
CA GLY A 331 19.52 -0.43 -5.23
C GLY A 331 20.30 -1.63 -5.72
N LYS A 332 21.43 -1.94 -5.05
CA LYS A 332 22.32 -3.04 -5.46
C LYS A 332 21.58 -4.38 -5.63
N ASP A 333 20.69 -4.71 -4.69
CA ASP A 333 19.94 -5.97 -4.72
C ASP A 333 19.04 -6.07 -5.96
N ASN A 334 18.44 -4.96 -6.39
CA ASN A 334 17.62 -4.89 -7.59
C ASN A 334 18.46 -5.01 -8.88
N ILE A 335 19.67 -4.42 -8.90
CA ILE A 335 20.58 -4.57 -10.02
C ILE A 335 21.09 -6.01 -10.13
N ILE A 336 21.35 -6.67 -9.00
CA ILE A 336 21.71 -8.10 -8.99
C ILE A 336 20.52 -8.93 -9.48
N LEU A 337 19.32 -8.66 -8.99
CA LEU A 337 18.10 -9.34 -9.43
C LEU A 337 17.86 -9.18 -10.93
N SER A 338 18.12 -8.00 -11.48
CA SER A 338 17.96 -7.74 -12.92
C SER A 338 18.96 -8.51 -13.79
N ASN A 339 20.13 -8.85 -13.25
CA ASN A 339 21.18 -9.61 -13.94
C ASN A 339 21.12 -11.14 -13.65
N ASP A 340 20.01 -11.63 -13.05
CA ASP A 340 19.82 -13.06 -12.82
C ASP A 340 19.79 -13.81 -14.17
N GLU A 341 20.49 -14.96 -14.26
CA GLU A 341 20.63 -15.69 -15.52
C GLU A 341 19.33 -16.31 -16.03
N ASP A 342 18.45 -16.75 -15.11
CA ASP A 342 17.20 -17.43 -15.45
C ASP A 342 16.00 -16.48 -15.53
N ASN A 343 15.94 -15.51 -14.64
CA ASN A 343 14.79 -14.64 -14.43
C ASN A 343 15.12 -13.13 -14.55
N GLY A 344 16.27 -12.78 -15.11
CA GLY A 344 16.72 -11.43 -15.28
C GLY A 344 15.78 -10.58 -16.15
N PHE A 345 16.01 -9.30 -16.10
CA PHE A 345 15.32 -8.30 -16.91
C PHE A 345 16.22 -7.06 -17.04
N GLU A 346 15.99 -6.26 -18.05
CA GLU A 346 16.69 -4.99 -18.17
C GLU A 346 16.11 -3.95 -17.20
N LEU A 347 16.93 -3.45 -16.26
CA LEU A 347 16.51 -2.43 -15.29
C LEU A 347 16.81 -1.03 -15.79
N VAL A 348 15.79 -0.26 -16.13
CA VAL A 348 15.88 1.15 -16.57
C VAL A 348 15.53 2.05 -15.37
N ALA A 349 16.47 2.17 -14.43
CA ALA A 349 16.36 3.05 -13.28
C ALA A 349 17.71 3.80 -13.11
N ARG A 350 17.63 5.13 -12.92
CA ARG A 350 18.83 5.95 -12.70
C ARG A 350 19.42 5.65 -11.34
N LEU A 351 20.72 5.60 -11.26
CA LEU A 351 21.41 5.45 -9.99
C LEU A 351 21.09 6.62 -9.05
N ASN A 352 20.89 6.31 -7.79
CA ASN A 352 20.71 7.34 -6.78
C ASN A 352 21.94 8.28 -6.78
N PRO A 353 21.77 9.61 -6.80
CA PRO A 353 22.86 10.58 -6.79
C PRO A 353 23.87 10.37 -5.66
N MET A 354 23.45 9.82 -4.52
CA MET A 354 24.36 9.45 -3.43
C MET A 354 25.36 8.36 -3.82
N ILE A 355 25.00 7.48 -4.75
CA ILE A 355 25.89 6.44 -5.29
C ILE A 355 26.81 7.04 -6.36
N SER A 356 26.30 7.95 -7.18
CA SER A 356 27.04 8.52 -8.31
C SER A 356 27.94 9.70 -7.91
N ASN A 357 27.47 10.63 -7.07
CA ASN A 357 28.12 11.92 -6.83
C ASN A 357 28.35 12.26 -5.34
N GLY A 358 27.91 11.41 -4.39
CA GLY A 358 28.04 11.67 -2.96
C GLY A 358 27.13 12.79 -2.43
N ALA A 359 26.12 13.24 -3.18
CA ALA A 359 25.08 14.22 -2.82
C ALA A 359 25.60 15.53 -2.21
N ARG A 360 26.75 16.05 -2.67
CA ARG A 360 27.30 17.30 -2.15
C ARG A 360 27.29 18.40 -3.22
N LYS A 361 27.01 19.63 -2.75
CA LYS A 361 27.18 20.85 -3.57
C LYS A 361 28.65 21.03 -3.94
N ASP A 362 28.92 21.55 -5.14
CA ASP A 362 30.29 21.71 -5.68
C ASP A 362 31.21 22.52 -4.74
N GLU A 363 30.67 23.53 -4.05
CA GLU A 363 31.37 24.38 -3.06
C GLU A 363 31.89 23.60 -1.82
N ASN A 364 31.34 22.40 -1.55
CA ASN A 364 31.72 21.55 -0.43
C ASN A 364 32.39 20.25 -0.88
N GLN A 365 32.83 20.17 -2.12
CA GLN A 365 33.55 19.02 -2.63
C GLN A 365 34.92 18.87 -1.95
N PHE A 366 35.27 17.61 -1.72
CA PHE A 366 36.61 17.23 -1.25
C PHE A 366 37.40 16.72 -2.45
N ASP A 367 38.59 17.27 -2.66
CA ASP A 367 39.44 16.92 -3.77
C ASP A 367 40.25 15.66 -3.46
N PHE A 368 40.32 14.73 -4.42
CA PHE A 368 41.13 13.53 -4.27
C PHE A 368 42.58 13.77 -4.73
N ASN A 369 43.50 13.73 -3.80
CA ASN A 369 44.94 13.73 -4.10
C ASN A 369 45.35 12.31 -4.50
N LYS A 370 45.70 12.13 -5.78
CA LYS A 370 46.07 10.84 -6.37
C LYS A 370 47.37 10.29 -5.79
N ASP A 371 48.33 11.16 -5.53
CA ASP A 371 49.69 10.77 -5.07
C ASP A 371 49.67 10.27 -3.63
N ALA A 372 48.87 10.93 -2.77
CA ALA A 372 48.69 10.53 -1.38
C ALA A 372 47.58 9.45 -1.21
N GLY A 373 46.73 9.24 -2.20
CA GLY A 373 45.58 8.35 -2.10
C GLY A 373 44.56 8.77 -1.02
N MET A 374 44.48 10.08 -0.75
CA MET A 374 43.68 10.70 0.31
C MET A 374 42.83 11.86 -0.21
N PHE A 375 41.75 12.17 0.46
CA PHE A 375 40.97 13.37 0.16
C PHE A 375 41.47 14.60 0.92
N VAL A 376 41.42 15.74 0.25
CA VAL A 376 41.69 17.08 0.80
C VAL A 376 40.37 17.81 0.92
N CYS A 377 40.10 18.41 2.10
CA CYS A 377 38.86 19.16 2.34
C CYS A 377 38.95 20.55 1.66
N PRO A 378 37.82 21.26 1.48
CA PRO A 378 37.77 22.61 0.88
C PRO A 378 38.60 23.68 1.62
N ALA A 379 39.05 23.40 2.85
CA ALA A 379 39.97 24.26 3.61
C ALA A 379 41.44 23.85 3.44
N GLY A 380 41.76 22.91 2.53
CA GLY A 380 43.14 22.48 2.22
C GLY A 380 43.74 21.45 3.18
N HIS A 381 42.95 20.88 4.11
CA HIS A 381 43.45 19.84 5.02
C HIS A 381 43.26 18.45 4.42
N MET A 382 44.32 17.66 4.39
CA MET A 382 44.32 16.28 3.93
C MET A 382 43.80 15.36 5.04
N ALA A 383 43.05 14.30 4.66
CA ALA A 383 42.66 13.22 5.57
C ALA A 383 43.93 12.54 6.16
N ILE A 384 43.86 12.20 7.45
CA ILE A 384 44.98 11.60 8.19
C ILE A 384 44.99 10.06 8.15
N ARG A 385 43.84 9.46 7.87
CA ARG A 385 43.70 7.99 7.69
C ARG A 385 42.44 7.65 6.89
N LYS A 386 42.40 6.43 6.37
CA LYS A 386 41.22 5.86 5.69
C LYS A 386 40.90 4.47 6.23
N ALA A 387 39.63 4.08 6.18
CA ALA A 387 39.16 2.75 6.56
C ALA A 387 37.95 2.36 5.71
N ILE A 388 37.77 1.06 5.46
CA ILE A 388 36.58 0.52 4.82
C ILE A 388 35.53 0.26 5.90
N GLN A 389 34.34 0.82 5.72
CA GLN A 389 33.17 0.54 6.54
C GLN A 389 32.13 -0.26 5.75
N GLY A 390 31.42 -1.16 6.45
CA GLY A 390 30.44 -2.05 5.86
C GLY A 390 30.97 -3.46 5.64
N LYS A 391 30.09 -4.47 5.74
CA LYS A 391 30.45 -5.88 5.50
C LYS A 391 30.21 -6.22 4.03
N LYS A 392 31.18 -6.88 3.41
CA LYS A 392 31.08 -7.40 2.06
C LYS A 392 29.94 -8.44 1.97
N GLY A 393 29.03 -8.28 1.03
CA GLY A 393 27.96 -9.26 0.79
C GLY A 393 26.67 -9.12 1.62
N GLN A 394 26.48 -8.04 2.39
CA GLN A 394 25.25 -7.81 3.18
C GLN A 394 24.33 -6.73 2.61
N GLY A 395 24.08 -6.72 1.30
CA GLY A 395 23.07 -5.82 0.67
C GLY A 395 23.43 -4.34 0.62
N LYS A 396 24.44 -3.87 1.37
CA LYS A 396 24.89 -2.48 1.40
C LYS A 396 26.30 -2.35 0.81
N ASN A 397 26.50 -1.32 -0.01
CA ASN A 397 27.82 -1.01 -0.52
C ASN A 397 28.78 -0.65 0.62
N GLN A 398 30.02 -1.15 0.52
CA GLN A 398 31.07 -0.70 1.40
C GLN A 398 31.38 0.79 1.13
N ALA A 399 31.71 1.54 2.17
CA ALA A 399 32.18 2.91 2.07
C ALA A 399 33.65 3.00 2.47
N LEU A 400 34.42 3.72 1.69
CA LEU A 400 35.76 4.14 2.08
C LEU A 400 35.64 5.46 2.86
N VAL A 401 35.92 5.41 4.14
CA VAL A 401 35.80 6.53 5.05
C VAL A 401 37.18 7.15 5.30
N PHE A 402 37.29 8.42 5.04
CA PHE A 402 38.46 9.24 5.26
C PHE A 402 38.28 10.06 6.53
N PHE A 403 39.25 10.04 7.42
CA PHE A 403 39.20 10.72 8.71
C PHE A 403 40.12 11.95 8.68
N PHE A 404 39.60 13.05 9.21
CA PHE A 404 40.30 14.33 9.26
C PHE A 404 40.67 14.66 10.70
N ASP A 405 41.69 15.48 10.84
CA ASP A 405 42.17 15.98 12.11
C ASP A 405 41.12 16.90 12.76
N VAL A 406 40.58 16.47 13.86
CA VAL A 406 39.46 17.17 14.56
C VAL A 406 39.94 18.52 15.13
N ASP A 407 41.19 18.59 15.58
CA ASP A 407 41.71 19.81 16.18
C ASP A 407 41.82 20.93 15.15
N LYS A 408 42.21 20.58 13.92
CA LYS A 408 42.16 21.50 12.77
C LYS A 408 40.75 21.88 12.38
N CYS A 409 39.77 20.94 12.47
CA CYS A 409 38.39 21.21 12.16
C CYS A 409 37.72 22.17 13.18
N ARG A 410 38.09 22.11 14.45
CA ARG A 410 37.56 23.01 15.51
C ARG A 410 37.88 24.47 15.25
N VAL A 411 39.08 24.78 14.72
CA VAL A 411 39.51 26.13 14.44
C VAL A 411 39.38 26.57 12.97
N CYS A 412 38.73 25.72 12.15
CA CYS A 412 38.61 25.93 10.72
C CYS A 412 37.67 27.11 10.40
N ALA A 413 38.08 28.00 9.52
CA ALA A 413 37.25 29.12 9.04
C ALA A 413 35.96 28.66 8.34
N ARG A 414 35.99 27.46 7.73
CA ARG A 414 34.82 26.82 7.04
C ARG A 414 34.10 25.77 7.91
N ARG A 415 34.16 25.88 9.23
CA ARG A 415 33.55 24.91 10.14
C ARG A 415 32.02 24.89 10.07
N HIS A 416 31.37 26.03 9.78
CA HIS A 416 29.94 26.13 9.69
C HIS A 416 29.39 25.24 8.56
N GLY A 417 28.43 24.34 8.88
CA GLY A 417 27.88 23.36 7.95
C GLY A 417 28.81 22.17 7.62
N CYS A 418 30.09 22.21 8.06
CA CYS A 418 31.06 21.13 7.84
C CYS A 418 31.39 20.34 9.10
N TYR A 419 31.64 20.99 10.23
CA TYR A 419 32.03 20.35 11.50
C TYR A 419 31.00 20.66 12.58
N LYS A 420 30.48 19.60 13.24
CA LYS A 420 29.55 19.74 14.38
C LYS A 420 30.39 19.98 15.65
N GLU A 421 30.09 21.07 16.36
CA GLU A 421 30.78 21.41 17.59
C GLU A 421 30.68 20.27 18.62
N GLY A 422 31.81 19.94 19.28
CA GLY A 422 31.90 18.82 20.21
C GLY A 422 32.04 17.43 19.55
N ALA A 423 32.01 17.31 18.23
CA ALA A 423 32.19 16.03 17.56
C ALA A 423 33.59 15.44 17.81
N LYS A 424 33.66 14.15 18.14
CA LYS A 424 34.91 13.41 18.37
C LYS A 424 35.63 12.99 17.08
N SER A 425 34.99 13.11 15.93
CA SER A 425 35.56 12.77 14.63
C SER A 425 34.94 13.63 13.52
N LYS A 426 35.73 13.89 12.48
CA LYS A 426 35.27 14.42 11.20
C LYS A 426 35.64 13.44 10.11
N THR A 427 34.63 12.99 9.35
CA THR A 427 34.82 12.00 8.29
C THR A 427 34.28 12.49 6.96
N TYR A 428 34.82 11.94 5.89
CA TYR A 428 34.31 12.01 4.53
C TYR A 428 34.22 10.59 3.99
N SER A 429 33.02 10.17 3.59
CA SER A 429 32.76 8.81 3.14
C SER A 429 32.50 8.80 1.63
N VAL A 430 33.18 7.91 0.92
CA VAL A 430 32.97 7.64 -0.50
C VAL A 430 32.51 6.20 -0.62
N GLN A 431 31.36 5.97 -1.25
CA GLN A 431 30.90 4.61 -1.50
C GLN A 431 31.80 3.93 -2.53
N ILE A 432 32.17 2.68 -2.26
CA ILE A 432 32.91 1.85 -3.21
C ILE A 432 31.88 1.35 -4.23
N LYS A 433 31.95 1.85 -5.46
CA LYS A 433 31.09 1.38 -6.55
C LYS A 433 31.38 -0.09 -6.81
N SER A 434 30.34 -0.91 -6.78
CA SER A 434 30.43 -2.30 -7.21
C SER A 434 30.44 -2.39 -8.74
N GLU A 435 30.81 -3.54 -9.27
CA GLU A 435 30.78 -3.79 -10.73
C GLU A 435 29.38 -3.59 -11.30
N GLU A 436 28.35 -4.01 -10.54
CA GLU A 436 26.95 -3.87 -10.91
C GLU A 436 26.56 -2.39 -11.07
N HIS A 437 26.96 -1.53 -10.11
CA HIS A 437 26.72 -0.09 -10.22
C HIS A 437 27.49 0.56 -11.37
N GLN A 438 28.70 0.06 -11.69
CA GLN A 438 29.46 0.59 -12.80
C GLN A 438 28.79 0.25 -14.14
N LYS A 439 28.31 -0.99 -14.31
CA LYS A 439 27.56 -1.41 -15.49
C LYS A 439 26.28 -0.57 -15.65
N GLN A 440 25.54 -0.36 -14.57
CA GLN A 440 24.34 0.49 -14.59
C GLN A 440 24.67 1.94 -14.96
N ALA A 441 25.74 2.51 -14.40
CA ALA A 441 26.18 3.88 -14.74
C ALA A 441 26.58 4.03 -16.22
N ASP A 442 27.15 2.99 -16.82
CA ASP A 442 27.51 3.00 -18.24
C ASP A 442 26.27 2.82 -19.12
N PHE A 443 25.30 1.98 -18.70
CA PHE A 443 24.01 1.83 -19.37
C PHE A 443 23.22 3.14 -19.37
N GLU A 444 23.18 3.90 -18.27
CA GLU A 444 22.50 5.20 -18.19
C GLU A 444 22.94 6.22 -19.25
N LYS A 445 24.18 6.12 -19.75
CA LYS A 445 24.72 7.04 -20.76
C LYS A 445 24.22 6.74 -22.17
N THR A 446 23.66 5.56 -22.40
CA THR A 446 23.20 5.10 -23.71
C THR A 446 21.93 5.81 -24.17
N GLU A 447 21.74 5.93 -25.48
CA GLU A 447 20.48 6.44 -26.07
C GLU A 447 19.30 5.48 -25.86
N GLU A 448 19.59 4.19 -25.73
CA GLU A 448 18.62 3.17 -25.42
C GLU A 448 17.98 3.43 -24.04
N PHE A 449 18.81 3.60 -22.99
CA PHE A 449 18.32 3.96 -21.66
C PHE A 449 17.46 5.23 -21.68
N LYS A 450 17.96 6.30 -22.33
CA LYS A 450 17.24 7.58 -22.40
C LYS A 450 15.88 7.45 -23.09
N THR A 451 15.77 6.60 -24.10
CA THR A 451 14.52 6.34 -24.82
C THR A 451 13.54 5.55 -23.96
N LYS A 452 14.02 4.46 -23.33
CA LYS A 452 13.19 3.62 -22.45
C LYS A 452 12.74 4.37 -21.20
N ALA A 453 13.58 5.18 -20.59
CA ALA A 453 13.24 5.97 -19.41
C ALA A 453 12.11 7.00 -19.63
N LYS A 454 11.88 7.43 -20.88
CA LYS A 454 10.82 8.40 -21.19
C LYS A 454 9.41 7.88 -20.88
N VAL A 455 9.16 6.56 -20.91
CA VAL A 455 7.82 6.01 -20.68
C VAL A 455 7.32 6.17 -19.23
N ARG A 456 8.22 6.51 -18.30
CA ARG A 456 7.91 6.63 -16.88
C ARG A 456 6.75 7.60 -16.58
N TYR A 457 6.57 8.67 -17.37
CA TYR A 457 5.45 9.61 -17.15
C TYR A 457 4.06 8.95 -17.18
N LYS A 458 3.94 7.77 -17.83
CA LYS A 458 2.66 7.05 -17.94
C LYS A 458 2.15 6.57 -16.57
N ILE A 459 3.06 6.21 -15.66
CA ILE A 459 2.67 5.74 -14.33
C ILE A 459 2.24 6.90 -13.42
N GLU A 460 2.82 8.08 -13.59
CA GLU A 460 2.40 9.29 -12.87
C GLU A 460 0.95 9.65 -13.22
N ALA A 461 0.59 9.56 -14.52
CA ALA A 461 -0.79 9.74 -14.96
C ALA A 461 -1.74 8.66 -14.42
N LYS A 462 -1.26 7.41 -14.24
CA LYS A 462 -2.04 6.34 -13.62
C LYS A 462 -2.24 6.60 -12.12
N ASN A 463 -1.21 7.01 -11.40
CA ASN A 463 -1.30 7.40 -9.99
C ASN A 463 -2.31 8.55 -9.78
N SER A 464 -2.32 9.53 -10.67
CA SER A 464 -3.31 10.61 -10.66
C SER A 464 -4.73 10.09 -10.92
N GLU A 465 -4.92 9.14 -11.84
CA GLU A 465 -6.22 8.50 -12.11
C GLU A 465 -6.75 7.76 -10.87
N LEU A 466 -5.89 6.98 -10.19
CA LEU A 466 -6.29 6.26 -8.97
C LEU A 466 -6.74 7.21 -7.87
N LYS A 467 -6.03 8.31 -7.65
CA LYS A 467 -6.31 9.27 -6.58
C LYS A 467 -7.49 10.18 -6.89
N ASN A 468 -7.44 10.85 -8.04
CA ASN A 468 -8.35 11.96 -8.32
C ASN A 468 -9.66 11.53 -8.98
N VAL A 469 -9.72 10.32 -9.55
CA VAL A 469 -10.91 9.81 -10.25
C VAL A 469 -11.57 8.67 -9.48
N LEU A 470 -10.81 7.92 -8.68
CA LEU A 470 -11.29 6.74 -7.96
C LEU A 470 -11.12 6.86 -6.42
N GLY A 471 -10.83 8.05 -5.91
CA GLY A 471 -10.79 8.34 -4.48
C GLY A 471 -9.69 7.61 -3.68
N TYR A 472 -8.58 7.22 -4.33
CA TYR A 472 -7.49 6.47 -3.67
C TYR A 472 -6.45 7.36 -2.98
N ASP A 473 -6.75 8.61 -2.74
CA ASP A 473 -5.92 9.56 -2.00
C ASP A 473 -6.08 9.41 -0.48
N ARG A 474 -7.22 8.84 -0.03
CA ARG A 474 -7.56 8.64 1.37
C ARG A 474 -8.12 7.24 1.65
N ALA A 475 -7.74 6.66 2.80
CA ALA A 475 -8.25 5.37 3.23
C ALA A 475 -9.73 5.45 3.65
N ASP A 476 -10.55 4.53 3.16
CA ASP A 476 -11.97 4.38 3.54
C ASP A 476 -12.13 3.84 4.97
N SER A 477 -11.16 3.06 5.44
CA SER A 477 -11.19 2.37 6.72
C SER A 477 -9.79 2.24 7.30
N TYR A 478 -9.67 1.64 8.49
CA TYR A 478 -8.41 1.43 9.19
C TYR A 478 -7.84 0.04 8.90
N GLY A 479 -6.52 -0.04 8.94
CA GLY A 479 -5.77 -1.28 8.84
C GLY A 479 -5.37 -1.68 7.44
N LEU A 480 -4.24 -2.39 7.35
CA LEU A 480 -3.60 -2.78 6.09
C LEU A 480 -4.50 -3.66 5.22
N ASP A 481 -5.29 -4.56 5.83
CA ASP A 481 -6.22 -5.43 5.10
C ASP A 481 -7.34 -4.64 4.43
N CYS A 482 -7.84 -3.59 5.09
CA CYS A 482 -8.84 -2.70 4.49
C CYS A 482 -8.24 -1.90 3.33
N MET A 483 -6.99 -1.48 3.44
CA MET A 483 -6.26 -0.81 2.36
C MET A 483 -6.00 -1.73 1.17
N ARG A 484 -5.62 -3.00 1.42
CA ARG A 484 -5.48 -4.01 0.34
C ARG A 484 -6.79 -4.19 -0.40
N MET A 485 -7.91 -4.28 0.32
CA MET A 485 -9.24 -4.41 -0.29
C MET A 485 -9.64 -3.17 -1.09
N GLN A 486 -9.42 -1.95 -0.56
CA GLN A 486 -9.67 -0.71 -1.29
C GLN A 486 -8.79 -0.64 -2.55
N GLY A 487 -7.50 -0.95 -2.44
CA GLY A 487 -6.56 -1.02 -3.56
C GLY A 487 -7.02 -2.02 -4.63
N ALA A 488 -7.47 -3.21 -4.22
CA ALA A 488 -7.99 -4.23 -5.11
C ALA A 488 -9.16 -3.72 -5.97
N MET A 489 -10.14 -3.08 -5.33
CA MET A 489 -11.34 -2.55 -6.02
C MET A 489 -10.98 -1.38 -6.94
N VAL A 490 -10.13 -0.47 -6.49
CA VAL A 490 -9.70 0.72 -7.27
C VAL A 490 -8.89 0.30 -8.49
N ILE A 491 -7.91 -0.61 -8.33
CA ILE A 491 -7.08 -1.11 -9.43
C ILE A 491 -7.93 -1.89 -10.43
N PHE A 492 -8.85 -2.75 -9.96
CA PHE A 492 -9.78 -3.47 -10.82
C PHE A 492 -10.62 -2.51 -11.66
N ALA A 493 -11.23 -1.49 -11.05
CA ALA A 493 -12.00 -0.48 -11.76
C ALA A 493 -11.15 0.31 -12.79
N ALA A 494 -9.92 0.70 -12.42
CA ALA A 494 -9.00 1.42 -13.30
C ALA A 494 -8.58 0.57 -14.51
N ASN A 495 -8.26 -0.71 -14.29
CA ASN A 495 -7.89 -1.63 -15.34
C ASN A 495 -9.06 -1.89 -16.31
N ILE A 496 -10.27 -2.19 -15.79
CA ILE A 496 -11.47 -2.38 -16.62
C ILE A 496 -11.77 -1.15 -17.48
N LYS A 497 -11.78 0.05 -16.86
CA LYS A 497 -11.99 1.30 -17.61
C LYS A 497 -10.93 1.47 -18.71
N ARG A 498 -9.69 1.09 -18.43
CA ARG A 498 -8.60 1.17 -19.43
C ARG A 498 -8.78 0.16 -20.55
N ILE A 499 -9.12 -1.09 -20.23
CA ILE A 499 -9.43 -2.14 -21.22
C ILE A 499 -10.56 -1.67 -22.16
N LEU A 500 -11.67 -1.17 -21.60
CA LEU A 500 -12.80 -0.67 -22.38
C LEU A 500 -12.47 0.52 -23.28
N ARG A 501 -11.44 1.29 -22.97
CA ARG A 501 -10.96 2.40 -23.83
C ARG A 501 -10.06 1.91 -24.97
N LEU A 502 -9.45 0.74 -24.83
CA LEU A 502 -8.52 0.16 -25.79
C LEU A 502 -9.18 -0.93 -26.67
N SER A 503 -10.34 -1.46 -26.24
CA SER A 503 -11.22 -2.34 -27.02
C SER A 503 -12.11 -1.54 -27.96
#